data_d398d72e3541ada59973f8e564b3a325
#
_entry.id   d398d72e3541ada59973f8e564b3a325
#
_cell.length_a   1.000
_cell.length_b   1.000
_cell.length_c   1.000
_cell.angle_alpha   90.00
_cell.angle_beta   90.00
_cell.angle_gamma   90.00
#
_symmetry.space_group_name_H-M   'P 1'
#
loop_
_entity.id
_entity.type
_entity.pdbx_description
1 polymer ?
#
loop_
_entity_poly.entity_id
_entity_poly.type
_entity_poly.pdbx_seq_one_letter_code
_entity_poly.pdbx_strand_id
1 'polypeptide(L)'
;MTVSLKKGQKVDLTKGNSGISKVIVGLGWDEKKSGKGGLFGAMFGKKGADIDCDASAIMCTNGKCISAEDVVYFGNLRHKSGAVTHMGDNLTGAGEGDDEQIVVDLTRVPQQYDRIVIVVNIYQAVARHQDFGMIQNAFIRIVDCRNNTEMCKFNLSENYDGMYAMVFGELYRHDGEWKFNAIGQGTQDPGL
;
A
#
# COMPACT_ATOMS: atom_id res chain seq x y z
N MET A 1 -9.03 11.34 16.41
CA MET A 1 -8.32 10.18 16.98
C MET A 1 -8.09 9.18 15.86
N THR A 2 -6.85 8.76 15.64
CA THR A 2 -6.52 7.70 14.68
C THR A 2 -7.03 6.34 15.15
N VAL A 3 -7.65 5.57 14.26
CA VAL A 3 -8.09 4.19 14.55
C VAL A 3 -6.98 3.21 14.18
N SER A 4 -6.40 2.52 15.18
CA SER A 4 -5.46 1.43 14.90
C SER A 4 -6.25 0.16 14.57
N LEU A 5 -6.04 -0.37 13.36
CA LEU A 5 -6.75 -1.54 12.84
C LEU A 5 -5.94 -2.82 13.05
N LYS A 6 -6.67 -3.92 13.23
CA LYS A 6 -6.16 -5.30 13.13
C LYS A 6 -6.61 -5.91 11.81
N LYS A 7 -5.94 -6.98 11.38
CA LYS A 7 -6.31 -7.77 10.20
C LYS A 7 -7.80 -8.14 10.21
N GLY A 8 -8.47 -7.90 9.11
CA GLY A 8 -9.91 -8.12 8.93
C GLY A 8 -10.82 -7.05 9.50
N GLN A 9 -10.28 -6.05 10.20
CA GLN A 9 -11.09 -4.94 10.71
C GLN A 9 -11.41 -3.93 9.60
N LYS A 10 -12.59 -3.35 9.71
CA LYS A 10 -13.15 -2.39 8.75
C LYS A 10 -13.46 -1.07 9.45
N VAL A 11 -13.30 0.03 8.72
CA VAL A 11 -13.64 1.37 9.20
C VAL A 11 -14.42 2.12 8.13
N ASP A 12 -15.43 2.87 8.57
CA ASP A 12 -16.15 3.80 7.70
C ASP A 12 -15.29 5.04 7.45
N LEU A 13 -15.14 5.43 6.19
CA LEU A 13 -14.42 6.64 5.81
C LEU A 13 -15.36 7.82 5.65
N THR A 14 -16.49 7.63 4.97
CA THR A 14 -17.44 8.72 4.64
C THR A 14 -18.63 8.79 5.59
N LYS A 15 -19.08 7.66 6.16
CA LYS A 15 -20.20 7.64 7.10
C LYS A 15 -19.85 8.39 8.38
N GLY A 16 -20.61 9.42 8.70
CA GLY A 16 -20.36 10.28 9.88
C GLY A 16 -19.22 11.29 9.70
N ASN A 17 -18.51 11.26 8.57
CA ASN A 17 -17.44 12.19 8.19
C ASN A 17 -17.86 12.99 6.97
N SER A 18 -18.92 13.79 7.10
CA SER A 18 -19.45 14.58 5.98
C SER A 18 -18.36 15.45 5.33
N GLY A 19 -18.30 15.40 4.00
CA GLY A 19 -17.38 16.20 3.20
C GLY A 19 -16.03 15.57 2.92
N ILE A 20 -15.73 14.34 3.37
CA ILE A 20 -14.55 13.62 2.86
C ILE A 20 -14.78 13.26 1.40
N SER A 21 -13.96 13.83 0.54
CA SER A 21 -14.00 13.58 -0.90
C SER A 21 -12.73 12.90 -1.39
N LYS A 22 -11.60 13.13 -0.72
CA LYS A 22 -10.29 12.68 -1.17
C LYS A 22 -9.47 12.17 0.01
N VAL A 23 -8.82 11.03 -0.19
CA VAL A 23 -7.92 10.43 0.81
C VAL A 23 -6.55 10.14 0.20
N ILE A 24 -5.52 10.14 1.05
CA ILE A 24 -4.21 9.58 0.77
C ILE A 24 -4.16 8.20 1.38
N VAL A 25 -3.79 7.22 0.58
CA VAL A 25 -3.34 5.91 1.03
C VAL A 25 -1.84 6.00 1.16
N GLY A 26 -1.33 6.06 2.38
CA GLY A 26 0.10 6.10 2.68
C GLY A 26 0.59 4.71 3.07
N LEU A 27 1.72 4.32 2.53
CA LEU A 27 2.38 3.04 2.75
C LEU A 27 3.81 3.28 3.21
N GLY A 28 4.26 2.50 4.19
CA GLY A 28 5.63 2.61 4.66
C GLY A 28 6.13 1.26 5.17
N TRP A 29 7.46 1.08 5.13
CA TRP A 29 8.16 -0.11 5.56
C TRP A 29 9.62 0.18 5.90
N ASP A 30 10.26 -0.73 6.62
CA ASP A 30 11.68 -0.73 6.88
C ASP A 30 12.30 -2.06 6.44
N GLU A 31 13.54 -2.04 6.01
CA GLU A 31 14.31 -3.27 5.84
C GLU A 31 14.78 -3.82 7.20
N LYS A 32 14.70 -5.13 7.38
CA LYS A 32 15.33 -5.77 8.54
C LYS A 32 16.85 -5.65 8.43
N LYS A 33 17.48 -5.00 9.39
CA LYS A 33 18.96 -4.98 9.47
C LYS A 33 19.46 -6.41 9.63
N SER A 34 20.18 -6.93 8.62
CA SER A 34 20.81 -8.23 8.73
C SER A 34 21.87 -8.18 9.83
N GLY A 35 21.66 -8.91 10.93
CA GLY A 35 22.52 -8.93 12.12
C GLY A 35 23.90 -9.60 11.93
N LYS A 36 24.42 -9.67 10.71
CA LYS A 36 25.75 -10.22 10.39
C LYS A 36 26.75 -9.13 9.99
N GLY A 37 26.87 -8.11 10.84
CA GLY A 37 27.97 -7.14 10.81
C GLY A 37 28.97 -7.40 11.92
N GLY A 38 29.62 -8.57 11.93
CA GLY A 38 30.86 -8.74 12.68
C GLY A 38 31.94 -7.83 12.09
N LEU A 39 32.96 -7.48 12.90
CA LEU A 39 34.08 -6.58 12.56
C LEU A 39 34.75 -6.83 11.19
N PHE A 40 34.55 -8.02 10.59
CA PHE A 40 35.04 -8.40 9.27
C PHE A 40 34.09 -8.05 8.10
N GLY A 41 32.80 -7.74 8.33
CA GLY A 41 31.83 -7.38 7.29
C GLY A 41 32.05 -5.99 6.70
N ALA A 42 32.69 -5.10 7.45
CA ALA A 42 32.94 -3.71 7.01
C ALA A 42 34.00 -3.60 5.89
N MET A 43 34.77 -4.64 5.63
CA MET A 43 35.89 -4.58 4.66
C MET A 43 35.55 -5.17 3.29
N PHE A 44 34.45 -5.96 3.17
CA PHE A 44 34.00 -6.60 1.94
C PHE A 44 32.46 -6.57 1.78
N GLY A 45 31.75 -5.69 2.51
CA GLY A 45 30.30 -5.58 2.46
C GLY A 45 29.84 -5.07 1.11
N LYS A 46 29.45 -5.97 0.19
CA LYS A 46 28.39 -5.64 -0.77
C LYS A 46 27.17 -5.24 0.08
N LYS A 47 26.82 -3.94 0.07
CA LYS A 47 25.48 -3.49 0.46
C LYS A 47 24.51 -4.39 -0.30
N GLY A 48 23.72 -5.19 0.39
CA GLY A 48 22.64 -5.92 -0.27
C GLY A 48 21.86 -4.91 -1.09
N ALA A 49 21.41 -5.27 -2.27
CA ALA A 49 20.56 -4.36 -3.04
C ALA A 49 19.36 -4.00 -2.17
N ASP A 50 19.09 -2.71 -2.00
CA ASP A 50 17.95 -2.21 -1.26
C ASP A 50 16.68 -2.93 -1.76
N ILE A 51 15.75 -3.24 -0.85
CA ILE A 51 14.50 -3.91 -1.20
C ILE A 51 13.58 -2.87 -1.83
N ASP A 52 13.31 -3.06 -3.12
CA ASP A 52 12.53 -2.16 -3.94
C ASP A 52 11.07 -2.62 -3.93
N CYS A 53 10.24 -1.94 -3.16
CA CYS A 53 8.82 -2.26 -3.00
C CYS A 53 7.97 -1.23 -3.75
N ASP A 54 7.10 -1.73 -4.63
CA ASP A 54 6.21 -0.92 -5.46
C ASP A 54 4.76 -1.07 -5.01
N ALA A 55 4.10 0.05 -4.72
CA ALA A 55 2.67 0.06 -4.43
C ALA A 55 1.83 0.15 -5.71
N SER A 56 0.67 -0.48 -5.67
CA SER A 56 -0.30 -0.46 -6.76
C SER A 56 -1.72 -0.37 -6.22
N ALA A 57 -2.58 0.32 -6.97
CA ALA A 57 -4.02 0.35 -6.72
C ALA A 57 -4.76 -0.31 -7.89
N ILE A 58 -5.48 -1.38 -7.60
CA ILE A 58 -6.24 -2.16 -8.58
C ILE A 58 -7.72 -1.81 -8.45
N MET A 59 -8.30 -1.15 -9.46
CA MET A 59 -9.72 -0.84 -9.48
C MET A 59 -10.53 -2.04 -9.97
N CYS A 60 -11.50 -2.47 -9.18
CA CYS A 60 -12.27 -3.68 -9.45
C CYS A 60 -13.76 -3.40 -9.67
N THR A 61 -14.36 -4.15 -10.59
CA THR A 61 -15.79 -4.22 -10.85
C THR A 61 -16.29 -5.58 -10.40
N ASN A 62 -17.26 -5.63 -9.48
CA ASN A 62 -17.73 -6.86 -8.85
C ASN A 62 -16.57 -7.73 -8.30
N GLY A 63 -15.59 -7.06 -7.67
CA GLY A 63 -14.42 -7.69 -7.06
C GLY A 63 -13.39 -8.23 -8.04
N LYS A 64 -13.46 -7.88 -9.34
CA LYS A 64 -12.51 -8.33 -10.37
C LYS A 64 -11.88 -7.14 -11.09
N CYS A 65 -10.57 -7.22 -11.33
CA CYS A 65 -9.90 -6.34 -12.27
C CYS A 65 -10.28 -6.77 -13.70
N ILE A 66 -10.82 -5.85 -14.49
CA ILE A 66 -11.34 -6.16 -15.84
C ILE A 66 -10.32 -5.80 -16.92
N SER A 67 -9.49 -4.79 -16.67
CA SER A 67 -8.50 -4.29 -17.64
C SER A 67 -7.19 -3.93 -16.94
N ALA A 68 -6.07 -4.12 -17.65
CA ALA A 68 -4.78 -3.61 -17.17
C ALA A 68 -4.76 -2.08 -17.01
N GLU A 69 -5.61 -1.34 -17.74
CA GLU A 69 -5.79 0.10 -17.59
C GLU A 69 -6.39 0.51 -16.22
N ASP A 70 -7.03 -0.45 -15.52
CA ASP A 70 -7.63 -0.26 -14.20
C ASP A 70 -6.60 -0.47 -13.07
N VAL A 71 -5.32 -0.70 -13.41
CA VAL A 71 -4.19 -0.81 -12.48
C VAL A 71 -3.39 0.49 -12.51
N VAL A 72 -3.26 1.13 -11.34
CA VAL A 72 -2.45 2.33 -11.12
C VAL A 72 -1.18 1.92 -10.35
N TYR A 73 -0.02 2.14 -10.94
CA TYR A 73 1.29 1.73 -10.44
C TYR A 73 2.38 2.62 -11.06
N PHE A 74 3.66 2.39 -10.79
CA PHE A 74 4.76 3.22 -11.31
C PHE A 74 4.77 3.37 -12.85
N GLY A 75 4.28 2.37 -13.62
CA GLY A 75 4.17 2.42 -15.09
C GLY A 75 2.88 3.08 -15.60
N ASN A 76 1.88 3.28 -14.74
CA ASN A 76 0.63 3.95 -15.06
C ASN A 76 0.19 4.78 -13.84
N LEU A 77 0.77 5.95 -13.68
CA LEU A 77 0.62 6.79 -12.47
C LEU A 77 -0.81 7.33 -12.26
N ARG A 78 -1.69 7.26 -13.25
CA ARG A 78 -3.02 7.87 -13.12
C ARG A 78 -4.07 7.08 -13.88
N HIS A 79 -5.12 6.67 -13.18
CA HIS A 79 -6.29 6.08 -13.81
C HIS A 79 -6.98 7.07 -14.77
N LYS A 80 -7.52 6.60 -15.90
CA LYS A 80 -8.20 7.39 -16.93
C LYS A 80 -9.37 8.25 -16.40
N SER A 81 -10.06 7.83 -15.33
CA SER A 81 -11.09 8.64 -14.67
C SER A 81 -10.51 9.83 -13.89
N GLY A 82 -9.21 9.83 -13.62
CA GLY A 82 -8.54 10.77 -12.74
C GLY A 82 -8.91 10.64 -11.25
N ALA A 83 -9.59 9.56 -10.87
CA ALA A 83 -9.96 9.30 -9.48
C ALA A 83 -8.81 8.74 -8.64
N VAL A 84 -7.89 7.99 -9.23
CA VAL A 84 -6.76 7.38 -8.55
C VAL A 84 -5.47 7.86 -9.19
N THR A 85 -4.53 8.31 -8.36
CA THR A 85 -3.21 8.81 -8.78
C THR A 85 -2.14 8.29 -7.84
N HIS A 86 -1.13 7.62 -8.39
CA HIS A 86 0.11 7.26 -7.71
C HIS A 86 1.04 8.48 -7.72
N MET A 87 1.61 8.80 -6.58
CA MET A 87 2.40 10.05 -6.45
C MET A 87 3.86 9.87 -6.87
N GLY A 88 4.24 8.65 -7.32
CA GLY A 88 5.63 8.29 -7.62
C GLY A 88 6.40 7.94 -6.35
N ASP A 89 7.65 7.53 -6.52
CA ASP A 89 8.57 7.29 -5.41
C ASP A 89 8.76 8.59 -4.63
N ASN A 90 8.70 8.48 -3.32
CA ASN A 90 8.96 9.62 -2.46
C ASN A 90 10.46 9.90 -2.43
N LEU A 91 10.95 10.73 -3.36
CA LEU A 91 12.34 11.14 -3.47
C LEU A 91 12.87 11.92 -2.25
N THR A 92 12.02 12.15 -1.25
CA THR A 92 12.38 12.85 -0.01
C THR A 92 12.55 11.89 1.19
N GLY A 93 12.88 10.64 0.97
CA GLY A 93 13.03 9.55 1.95
C GLY A 93 13.97 9.78 3.13
N ALA A 94 13.96 10.95 3.72
CA ALA A 94 14.59 11.27 5.01
C ALA A 94 13.50 11.73 5.97
N GLY A 95 12.84 10.81 6.67
CA GLY A 95 11.89 11.16 7.73
C GLY A 95 10.87 10.05 8.00
N GLU A 96 10.32 10.04 9.20
CA GLU A 96 9.19 9.20 9.61
C GLU A 96 7.96 9.54 8.75
N GLY A 97 7.80 8.88 7.59
CA GLY A 97 6.73 9.16 6.64
C GLY A 97 6.32 7.95 5.82
N ASP A 98 5.46 8.18 4.83
CA ASP A 98 5.12 7.17 3.84
C ASP A 98 6.24 7.04 2.82
N ASP A 99 6.63 5.81 2.48
CA ASP A 99 7.56 5.52 1.38
C ASP A 99 6.85 5.72 0.04
N GLU A 100 5.56 5.34 -0.03
CA GLU A 100 4.73 5.56 -1.19
C GLU A 100 3.33 6.07 -0.86
N GLN A 101 2.76 6.84 -1.77
CA GLN A 101 1.43 7.43 -1.60
C GLN A 101 0.57 7.26 -2.86
N ILE A 102 -0.69 6.86 -2.63
CA ILE A 102 -1.72 6.82 -3.66
C ILE A 102 -2.87 7.73 -3.23
N VAL A 103 -3.21 8.71 -4.07
CA VAL A 103 -4.33 9.62 -3.82
C VAL A 103 -5.59 9.07 -4.47
N VAL A 104 -6.67 8.97 -3.70
CA VAL A 104 -7.97 8.51 -4.18
C VAL A 104 -9.03 9.60 -3.97
N ASP A 105 -9.57 10.11 -5.08
CA ASP A 105 -10.74 10.99 -5.08
C ASP A 105 -12.02 10.12 -5.11
N LEU A 106 -12.56 9.86 -3.93
CA LEU A 106 -13.70 8.97 -3.72
C LEU A 106 -14.95 9.41 -4.49
N THR A 107 -15.11 10.73 -4.74
CA THR A 107 -16.25 11.29 -5.45
C THR A 107 -16.17 11.11 -6.97
N ARG A 108 -14.95 10.93 -7.49
CA ARG A 108 -14.66 10.75 -8.91
C ARG A 108 -14.54 9.30 -9.33
N VAL A 109 -14.49 8.35 -8.39
CA VAL A 109 -14.46 6.91 -8.75
C VAL A 109 -15.74 6.55 -9.48
N PRO A 110 -15.69 6.09 -10.75
CA PRO A 110 -16.87 5.71 -11.51
C PRO A 110 -17.68 4.62 -10.80
N GLN A 111 -19.01 4.65 -10.96
CA GLN A 111 -19.94 3.77 -10.24
C GLN A 111 -19.71 2.27 -10.49
N GLN A 112 -19.13 1.92 -11.63
CA GLN A 112 -18.81 0.54 -11.98
C GLN A 112 -17.74 -0.09 -11.07
N TYR A 113 -16.86 0.72 -10.47
CA TYR A 113 -15.84 0.22 -9.55
C TYR A 113 -16.40 0.19 -8.12
N ASP A 114 -16.47 -0.99 -7.57
CA ASP A 114 -16.97 -1.25 -6.22
C ASP A 114 -15.85 -1.30 -5.18
N ARG A 115 -14.60 -1.49 -5.62
CA ARG A 115 -13.43 -1.51 -4.74
C ARG A 115 -12.14 -1.10 -5.42
N ILE A 116 -11.18 -0.70 -4.62
CA ILE A 116 -9.81 -0.38 -4.99
C ILE A 116 -8.91 -1.16 -4.04
N VAL A 117 -8.25 -2.18 -4.56
CA VAL A 117 -7.35 -3.06 -3.79
C VAL A 117 -5.95 -2.46 -3.80
N ILE A 118 -5.32 -2.35 -2.65
CA ILE A 118 -3.97 -1.83 -2.48
C ILE A 118 -3.01 -3.00 -2.29
N VAL A 119 -2.07 -3.12 -3.22
CA VAL A 119 -1.07 -4.18 -3.27
C VAL A 119 0.32 -3.55 -3.23
N VAL A 120 1.26 -4.22 -2.59
CA VAL A 120 2.69 -3.90 -2.67
C VAL A 120 3.42 -5.16 -3.11
N ASN A 121 4.28 -5.05 -4.09
CA ASN A 121 5.16 -6.14 -4.53
C ASN A 121 6.63 -5.72 -4.44
N ILE A 122 7.51 -6.70 -4.23
CA ILE A 122 8.96 -6.48 -4.29
C ILE A 122 9.41 -6.63 -5.75
N TYR A 123 10.03 -5.59 -6.30
CA TYR A 123 10.52 -5.60 -7.67
C TYR A 123 11.60 -6.66 -7.87
N GLN A 124 11.37 -7.55 -8.85
CA GLN A 124 12.27 -8.68 -9.16
C GLN A 124 12.59 -9.57 -7.94
N ALA A 125 11.65 -9.76 -7.01
CA ALA A 125 11.81 -10.49 -5.76
C ALA A 125 12.55 -11.81 -5.92
N VAL A 126 12.10 -12.67 -6.84
CA VAL A 126 12.68 -14.00 -7.11
C VAL A 126 14.13 -13.91 -7.61
N ALA A 127 14.40 -13.02 -8.57
CA ALA A 127 15.74 -12.83 -9.14
C ALA A 127 16.73 -12.25 -8.13
N ARG A 128 16.25 -11.42 -7.21
CA ARG A 128 17.04 -10.77 -6.15
C ARG A 128 17.09 -11.59 -4.85
N HIS A 129 16.37 -12.72 -4.78
CA HIS A 129 16.22 -13.55 -3.57
C HIS A 129 15.71 -12.72 -2.38
N GLN A 130 14.72 -11.87 -2.62
CA GLN A 130 14.10 -10.99 -1.64
C GLN A 130 12.65 -11.41 -1.40
N ASP A 131 12.18 -11.25 -0.16
CA ASP A 131 10.79 -11.51 0.23
C ASP A 131 10.35 -10.59 1.39
N PHE A 132 9.05 -10.57 1.69
CA PHE A 132 8.50 -9.75 2.78
C PHE A 132 8.95 -10.18 4.18
N GLY A 133 9.56 -11.36 4.33
CA GLY A 133 10.24 -11.75 5.57
C GLY A 133 11.44 -10.86 5.91
N MET A 134 12.01 -10.17 4.92
CA MET A 134 13.12 -9.23 5.09
C MET A 134 12.66 -7.81 5.44
N ILE A 135 11.35 -7.57 5.48
CA ILE A 135 10.73 -6.28 5.78
C ILE A 135 10.19 -6.28 7.21
N GLN A 136 10.23 -5.13 7.85
CA GLN A 136 9.66 -4.87 9.17
C GLN A 136 8.92 -3.54 9.17
N ASN A 137 8.10 -3.32 10.22
CA ASN A 137 7.35 -2.06 10.42
C ASN A 137 6.46 -1.65 9.24
N ALA A 138 6.09 -2.61 8.38
CA ALA A 138 5.25 -2.32 7.24
C ALA A 138 3.84 -1.90 7.68
N PHE A 139 3.33 -0.83 7.08
CA PHE A 139 2.00 -0.30 7.41
C PHE A 139 1.29 0.27 6.19
N ILE A 140 -0.04 0.37 6.31
CA ILE A 140 -0.90 1.19 5.47
C ILE A 140 -1.71 2.13 6.35
N ARG A 141 -1.87 3.38 5.92
CA ARG A 141 -2.71 4.37 6.60
C ARG A 141 -3.60 5.12 5.61
N ILE A 142 -4.73 5.57 6.09
CA ILE A 142 -5.66 6.42 5.34
C ILE A 142 -5.69 7.79 5.97
N VAL A 143 -5.42 8.81 5.17
CA VAL A 143 -5.33 10.21 5.60
C VAL A 143 -6.37 11.05 4.84
N ASP A 144 -7.11 11.87 5.57
CA ASP A 144 -8.03 12.86 4.99
C ASP A 144 -7.23 14.02 4.38
N CYS A 145 -7.33 14.21 3.05
CA CYS A 145 -6.61 15.26 2.33
C CYS A 145 -6.98 16.69 2.75
N ARG A 146 -8.14 16.91 3.38
CA ARG A 146 -8.61 18.27 3.74
C ARG A 146 -7.78 18.89 4.85
N ASN A 147 -7.33 18.09 5.78
CA ASN A 147 -6.69 18.54 7.02
C ASN A 147 -5.47 17.72 7.42
N ASN A 148 -5.04 16.80 6.55
CA ASN A 148 -3.94 15.87 6.78
C ASN A 148 -4.11 15.02 8.06
N THR A 149 -5.36 14.69 8.41
CA THR A 149 -5.65 13.88 9.59
C THR A 149 -5.61 12.41 9.24
N GLU A 150 -4.77 11.65 9.93
CA GLU A 150 -4.77 10.19 9.85
C GLU A 150 -6.07 9.64 10.44
N MET A 151 -6.86 8.99 9.60
CA MET A 151 -8.14 8.39 9.98
C MET A 151 -7.96 7.01 10.59
N CYS A 152 -7.15 6.19 9.95
CA CYS A 152 -6.81 4.86 10.43
C CYS A 152 -5.43 4.42 9.96
N LYS A 153 -4.84 3.47 10.69
CA LYS A 153 -3.57 2.83 10.39
C LYS A 153 -3.67 1.33 10.66
N PHE A 154 -3.11 0.52 9.76
CA PHE A 154 -2.95 -0.91 9.92
C PHE A 154 -1.47 -1.28 9.79
N ASN A 155 -0.89 -1.86 10.84
CA ASN A 155 0.47 -2.37 10.84
C ASN A 155 0.45 -3.87 10.54
N LEU A 156 1.28 -4.32 9.60
CA LEU A 156 1.50 -5.73 9.35
C LEU A 156 2.29 -6.34 10.53
N SER A 157 1.77 -7.41 11.11
CA SER A 157 2.34 -8.01 12.34
C SER A 157 2.54 -9.53 12.25
N GLU A 158 2.21 -10.14 11.10
CA GLU A 158 2.38 -11.58 10.88
C GLU A 158 3.75 -11.89 10.25
N ASN A 159 4.09 -13.17 10.18
CA ASN A 159 5.25 -13.62 9.43
C ASN A 159 4.90 -13.73 7.93
N TYR A 160 5.69 -13.06 7.10
CA TYR A 160 5.52 -13.02 5.64
C TYR A 160 6.75 -13.58 4.90
N ASP A 161 7.51 -14.49 5.54
CA ASP A 161 8.65 -15.17 4.92
C ASP A 161 8.19 -15.90 3.64
N GLY A 162 8.93 -15.73 2.55
CA GLY A 162 8.65 -16.35 1.26
C GLY A 162 7.46 -15.73 0.49
N MET A 163 6.93 -14.60 0.93
CA MET A 163 5.90 -13.85 0.20
C MET A 163 6.55 -12.75 -0.64
N TYR A 164 6.16 -12.63 -1.91
CA TYR A 164 6.72 -11.67 -2.86
C TYR A 164 5.83 -10.45 -3.09
N ALA A 165 4.53 -10.59 -2.78
CA ALA A 165 3.58 -9.49 -2.82
C ALA A 165 2.63 -9.55 -1.62
N MET A 166 2.03 -8.42 -1.31
CA MET A 166 1.13 -8.23 -0.18
C MET A 166 -0.12 -7.47 -0.59
N VAL A 167 -1.29 -8.02 -0.32
CA VAL A 167 -2.55 -7.25 -0.32
C VAL A 167 -2.67 -6.59 1.05
N PHE A 168 -2.39 -5.29 1.13
CA PHE A 168 -2.45 -4.52 2.38
C PHE A 168 -3.88 -4.28 2.85
N GLY A 169 -4.74 -3.88 1.92
CA GLY A 169 -6.13 -3.58 2.22
C GLY A 169 -6.92 -3.16 0.99
N GLU A 170 -8.15 -2.76 1.20
CA GLU A 170 -9.02 -2.27 0.13
C GLU A 170 -9.89 -1.10 0.59
N LEU A 171 -10.10 -0.15 -0.30
CA LEU A 171 -11.19 0.81 -0.23
C LEU A 171 -12.39 0.20 -0.97
N TYR A 172 -13.58 0.17 -0.36
CA TYR A 172 -14.74 -0.43 -1.00
C TYR A 172 -16.03 0.34 -0.71
N ARG A 173 -16.97 0.26 -1.65
CA ARG A 173 -18.32 0.84 -1.49
C ARG A 173 -19.25 -0.13 -0.78
N HIS A 174 -20.02 0.40 0.15
CA HIS A 174 -21.07 -0.33 0.85
C HIS A 174 -22.18 0.64 1.26
N ASP A 175 -23.39 0.41 0.77
CA ASP A 175 -24.56 1.26 1.04
C ASP A 175 -24.33 2.74 0.66
N GLY A 176 -23.64 2.98 -0.46
CA GLY A 176 -23.33 4.33 -0.93
C GLY A 176 -22.15 5.01 -0.24
N GLU A 177 -21.59 4.41 0.80
CA GLU A 177 -20.46 4.91 1.58
C GLU A 177 -19.14 4.20 1.23
N TRP A 178 -18.02 4.90 1.44
CA TRP A 178 -16.71 4.30 1.33
C TRP A 178 -16.20 3.82 2.67
N LYS A 179 -15.61 2.63 2.65
CA LYS A 179 -15.01 1.97 3.81
C LYS A 179 -13.59 1.50 3.47
N PHE A 180 -12.78 1.34 4.48
CA PHE A 180 -11.48 0.67 4.37
C PHE A 180 -11.52 -0.66 5.13
N ASN A 181 -10.94 -1.71 4.53
CA ASN A 181 -10.77 -3.03 5.10
C ASN A 181 -9.28 -3.38 5.17
N ALA A 182 -8.76 -3.66 6.36
CA ALA A 182 -7.39 -4.10 6.59
C ALA A 182 -7.28 -5.60 6.27
N ILE A 183 -6.52 -5.98 5.22
CA ILE A 183 -6.42 -7.35 4.74
C ILE A 183 -5.15 -8.03 5.25
N GLY A 184 -3.97 -7.55 4.92
CA GLY A 184 -2.69 -8.15 5.34
C GLY A 184 -2.48 -9.57 4.83
N GLN A 185 -2.73 -9.82 3.54
CA GLN A 185 -2.59 -11.13 2.90
C GLN A 185 -1.33 -11.17 2.04
N GLY A 186 -0.36 -12.03 2.42
CA GLY A 186 0.81 -12.31 1.58
C GLY A 186 0.47 -13.24 0.41
N THR A 187 1.17 -13.07 -0.71
CA THR A 187 1.11 -13.95 -1.87
C THR A 187 2.50 -14.25 -2.42
N GLN A 188 2.62 -15.34 -3.18
CA GLN A 188 3.86 -15.73 -3.86
C GLN A 188 3.87 -15.27 -5.34
N ASP A 189 2.97 -14.38 -5.71
CA ASP A 189 2.96 -13.81 -7.06
C ASP A 189 4.19 -12.91 -7.24
N PRO A 190 5.01 -13.14 -8.29
CA PRO A 190 6.29 -12.44 -8.45
C PRO A 190 6.15 -11.01 -9.01
N GLY A 191 4.95 -10.56 -9.32
CA GLY A 191 4.63 -9.24 -9.87
C GLY A 191 3.12 -9.06 -10.06
N LEU A 192 2.77 -7.92 -10.65
CA LEU A 192 1.39 -7.55 -11.01
C LEU A 192 0.94 -8.25 -12.28
#